data_4e09e4354b926aca7e0bb5ef1bdd696a
#
_entry.id   4e09e4354b926aca7e0bb5ef1bdd696a
#
_cell.length_a   1.000
_cell.length_b   1.000
_cell.length_c   1.000
_cell.angle_alpha   90.00
_cell.angle_beta   90.00
_cell.angle_gamma   90.00
#
_symmetry.space_group_name_H-M   'P 1'
#
loop_
_entity.id
_entity.type
_entity.pdbx_description
1 polymer ?
#
loop_
_entity_poly.entity_id
_entity_poly.type
_entity_poly.pdbx_seq_one_letter_code
_entity_poly.pdbx_strand_id
1 'polypeptide(L)'
;MSIRISIFYTLPVFLLTFLPSLFSQTNSIDSLISVYKNDDQNPINIIKIGEAYAAEKKWDLAINFYEKLVRIDPNNSDYLYRLGGTQAAYSEVVSKFKVLPLINTAKRNLIKSASLNNKHIYSRWALVQILTELPQILGGNKDDAQDYCHEILKISKVHGLLSYHYFHSFQRNEKKQLISKKK
;
A
#
# COMPACT_ATOMS: atom_id res chain seq x y z
N MET A 1 3.05 24.66 -12.13
CA MET A 1 3.97 23.92 -11.27
C MET A 1 3.35 22.55 -11.01
N SER A 2 3.77 21.55 -11.79
CA SER A 2 3.18 20.20 -11.73
C SER A 2 3.90 19.42 -10.63
N ILE A 3 3.24 19.20 -9.51
CA ILE A 3 3.72 18.28 -8.48
C ILE A 3 3.39 16.88 -9.01
N ARG A 4 4.35 16.27 -9.72
CA ARG A 4 4.33 14.83 -9.94
C ARG A 4 4.77 14.20 -8.63
N ILE A 5 3.78 13.75 -7.85
CA ILE A 5 4.01 12.82 -6.75
C ILE A 5 4.26 11.48 -7.43
N SER A 6 5.51 11.19 -7.69
CA SER A 6 5.94 9.89 -8.23
C SER A 6 6.22 8.98 -7.04
N ILE A 7 5.16 8.41 -6.47
CA ILE A 7 5.23 7.65 -5.22
C ILE A 7 5.76 6.22 -5.40
N PHE A 8 5.86 5.68 -6.65
CA PHE A 8 6.24 4.28 -6.82
C PHE A 8 7.16 4.01 -8.01
N TYR A 9 8.44 4.37 -7.91
CA TYR A 9 9.44 3.86 -8.84
C TYR A 9 10.59 3.09 -8.18
N THR A 10 10.37 2.46 -7.04
CA THR A 10 11.25 1.38 -6.60
C THR A 10 10.51 0.45 -5.63
N LEU A 11 9.47 -0.24 -6.11
CA LEU A 11 9.25 -1.56 -5.56
C LEU A 11 10.53 -2.33 -5.88
N PRO A 12 11.21 -2.95 -4.89
CA PRO A 12 12.14 -4.00 -5.22
C PRO A 12 11.28 -5.06 -5.92
N VAL A 13 11.40 -5.11 -7.26
CA VAL A 13 10.99 -6.27 -8.01
C VAL A 13 11.77 -7.41 -7.37
N PHE A 14 11.13 -8.10 -6.47
CA PHE A 14 11.54 -9.42 -6.06
C PHE A 14 11.32 -10.25 -7.32
N LEU A 15 12.35 -10.21 -8.17
CA LEU A 15 12.47 -11.06 -9.36
C LEU A 15 12.67 -12.48 -8.85
N LEU A 16 11.60 -13.07 -8.32
CA LEU A 16 11.46 -14.51 -8.35
C LEU A 16 11.41 -14.85 -9.85
N THR A 17 12.54 -15.30 -10.37
CA THR A 17 12.61 -16.09 -11.57
C THR A 17 11.80 -17.35 -11.33
N PHE A 18 10.48 -17.19 -11.38
CA PHE A 18 9.57 -18.31 -11.48
C PHE A 18 9.61 -18.72 -12.93
N LEU A 19 10.21 -19.88 -13.18
CA LEU A 19 10.03 -20.67 -14.40
C LEU A 19 8.57 -20.56 -14.84
N PRO A 20 8.28 -20.31 -16.12
CA PRO A 20 6.93 -20.38 -16.65
C PRO A 20 6.53 -21.85 -16.74
N SER A 21 6.20 -22.46 -15.62
CA SER A 21 5.46 -23.70 -15.64
C SER A 21 3.98 -23.34 -15.70
N LEU A 22 3.46 -23.36 -16.96
CA LEU A 22 2.19 -23.97 -17.32
C LEU A 22 1.15 -24.01 -16.16
N PHE A 23 0.37 -23.00 -16.04
CA PHE A 23 -0.99 -22.87 -15.55
C PHE A 23 -1.19 -21.42 -15.06
N SER A 24 -1.08 -20.48 -15.97
CA SER A 24 -1.80 -19.22 -15.79
C SER A 24 -3.28 -19.53 -16.01
N GLN A 25 -3.91 -20.18 -15.05
CA GLN A 25 -5.34 -20.03 -14.87
C GLN A 25 -5.55 -18.62 -14.34
N THR A 26 -5.52 -17.64 -15.23
CA THR A 26 -6.15 -16.34 -15.00
C THR A 26 -7.62 -16.65 -14.84
N ASN A 27 -8.04 -16.90 -13.60
CA ASN A 27 -9.44 -16.85 -13.28
C ASN A 27 -9.90 -15.48 -13.73
N SER A 28 -10.63 -15.41 -14.86
CA SER A 28 -11.15 -14.14 -15.32
C SER A 28 -11.94 -13.52 -14.17
N ILE A 29 -11.94 -12.21 -14.04
CA ILE A 29 -12.73 -11.52 -12.99
C ILE A 29 -14.17 -12.03 -13.03
N ASP A 30 -14.71 -12.34 -14.21
CA ASP A 30 -16.06 -12.88 -14.36
C ASP A 30 -16.25 -14.23 -13.67
N SER A 31 -15.26 -15.13 -13.73
CA SER A 31 -15.33 -16.41 -13.01
C SER A 31 -15.28 -16.21 -11.50
N LEU A 32 -14.46 -15.29 -11.02
CA LEU A 32 -14.40 -14.93 -9.59
C LEU A 32 -15.72 -14.31 -9.12
N ILE A 33 -16.33 -13.46 -9.92
CA ILE A 33 -17.63 -12.87 -9.63
C ILE A 33 -18.73 -13.94 -9.57
N SER A 34 -18.70 -14.93 -10.47
CA SER A 34 -19.67 -16.03 -10.44
C SER A 34 -19.59 -16.84 -9.14
N VAL A 35 -18.38 -17.15 -8.68
CA VAL A 35 -18.17 -17.83 -7.39
C VAL A 35 -18.62 -16.96 -6.23
N TYR A 36 -18.31 -15.67 -6.25
CA TYR A 36 -18.71 -14.71 -5.23
C TYR A 36 -20.24 -14.59 -5.10
N LYS A 37 -20.98 -14.61 -6.23
CA LYS A 37 -22.45 -14.55 -6.22
C LYS A 37 -23.11 -15.70 -5.45
N ASN A 38 -22.43 -16.85 -5.38
CA ASN A 38 -22.93 -18.01 -4.63
C ASN A 38 -22.66 -17.90 -3.12
N ASP A 39 -21.62 -17.14 -2.73
CA ASP A 39 -21.24 -16.91 -1.34
C ASP A 39 -20.53 -15.53 -1.24
N ASP A 40 -21.35 -14.50 -1.07
CA ASP A 40 -20.93 -13.11 -1.05
C ASP A 40 -20.33 -12.64 0.28
N GLN A 41 -20.41 -13.49 1.30
CA GLN A 41 -19.80 -13.25 2.62
C GLN A 41 -18.46 -13.96 2.81
N ASN A 42 -18.05 -14.80 1.86
CA ASN A 42 -16.80 -15.54 1.96
C ASN A 42 -15.58 -14.62 1.79
N PRO A 43 -14.78 -14.42 2.84
CA PRO A 43 -13.65 -13.50 2.77
C PRO A 43 -12.63 -13.88 1.70
N ILE A 44 -12.44 -15.17 1.43
CA ILE A 44 -11.47 -15.65 0.43
C ILE A 44 -11.90 -15.21 -0.97
N ASN A 45 -13.21 -15.31 -1.29
CA ASN A 45 -13.74 -14.87 -2.58
C ASN A 45 -13.62 -13.35 -2.72
N ILE A 46 -13.94 -12.60 -1.67
CA ILE A 46 -13.83 -11.15 -1.65
C ILE A 46 -12.37 -10.70 -1.85
N ILE A 47 -11.41 -11.36 -1.17
CA ILE A 47 -9.97 -11.07 -1.33
C ILE A 47 -9.54 -11.29 -2.77
N LYS A 48 -9.85 -12.44 -3.37
CA LYS A 48 -9.45 -12.77 -4.74
C LYS A 48 -9.97 -11.76 -5.77
N ILE A 49 -11.23 -11.32 -5.62
CA ILE A 49 -11.80 -10.30 -6.51
C ILE A 49 -11.12 -8.94 -6.30
N GLY A 50 -10.92 -8.54 -5.04
CA GLY A 50 -10.23 -7.30 -4.73
C GLY A 50 -8.80 -7.27 -5.30
N GLU A 51 -8.06 -8.38 -5.18
CA GLU A 51 -6.73 -8.54 -5.76
C GLU A 51 -6.75 -8.48 -7.29
N ALA A 52 -7.72 -9.13 -7.93
CA ALA A 52 -7.87 -9.10 -9.39
C ALA A 52 -8.16 -7.68 -9.90
N TYR A 53 -9.06 -6.94 -9.25
CA TYR A 53 -9.31 -5.54 -9.59
C TYR A 53 -8.09 -4.63 -9.33
N ALA A 54 -7.38 -4.84 -8.22
CA ALA A 54 -6.16 -4.08 -7.92
C ALA A 54 -5.05 -4.35 -8.96
N ALA A 55 -4.90 -5.59 -9.42
CA ALA A 55 -3.94 -5.96 -10.47
C ALA A 55 -4.26 -5.25 -11.80
N GLU A 56 -5.55 -5.05 -12.11
CA GLU A 56 -6.00 -4.28 -13.27
C GLU A 56 -6.05 -2.77 -13.02
N LYS A 57 -5.57 -2.29 -11.87
CA LYS A 57 -5.62 -0.88 -11.45
C LYS A 57 -7.02 -0.28 -11.40
N LYS A 58 -8.04 -1.12 -11.27
CA LYS A 58 -9.43 -0.73 -11.01
C LYS A 58 -9.62 -0.48 -9.51
N TRP A 59 -8.92 0.55 -9.01
CA TRP A 59 -8.73 0.80 -7.59
C TRP A 59 -10.02 1.01 -6.80
N ASP A 60 -10.98 1.73 -7.37
CA ASP A 60 -12.30 1.98 -6.79
C ASP A 60 -13.08 0.69 -6.57
N LEU A 61 -13.04 -0.24 -7.53
CA LEU A 61 -13.67 -1.55 -7.39
C LEU A 61 -12.95 -2.40 -6.34
N ALA A 62 -11.61 -2.42 -6.34
CA ALA A 62 -10.85 -3.12 -5.32
C ALA A 62 -11.16 -2.60 -3.90
N ILE A 63 -11.22 -1.27 -3.73
CA ILE A 63 -11.58 -0.63 -2.46
C ILE A 63 -12.96 -1.10 -1.99
N ASN A 64 -13.97 -1.11 -2.88
CA ASN A 64 -15.31 -1.56 -2.54
C ASN A 64 -15.35 -2.99 -1.98
N PHE A 65 -14.55 -3.91 -2.54
CA PHE A 65 -14.43 -5.27 -2.04
C PHE A 65 -13.68 -5.33 -0.71
N TYR A 66 -12.60 -4.58 -0.53
CA TYR A 66 -11.87 -4.55 0.74
C TYR A 66 -12.65 -3.85 1.87
N GLU A 67 -13.49 -2.88 1.54
CA GLU A 67 -14.45 -2.33 2.51
C GLU A 67 -15.46 -3.37 3.01
N LYS A 68 -15.88 -4.33 2.15
CA LYS A 68 -16.72 -5.45 2.59
C LYS A 68 -15.99 -6.33 3.60
N LEU A 69 -14.69 -6.64 3.37
CA LEU A 69 -13.88 -7.38 4.34
C LEU A 69 -13.81 -6.68 5.69
N VAL A 70 -13.57 -5.38 5.68
CA VAL A 70 -13.50 -4.58 6.92
C VAL A 70 -14.86 -4.50 7.62
N ARG A 71 -15.98 -4.58 6.89
CA ARG A 71 -17.31 -4.72 7.51
C ARG A 71 -17.55 -6.09 8.14
N ILE A 72 -17.02 -7.16 7.53
CA ILE A 72 -17.10 -8.52 8.09
C ILE A 72 -16.29 -8.65 9.38
N ASP A 73 -15.05 -8.16 9.36
CA ASP A 73 -14.18 -8.14 10.55
C ASP A 73 -13.38 -6.82 10.61
N PRO A 74 -13.89 -5.82 11.37
CA PRO A 74 -13.25 -4.51 11.51
C PRO A 74 -11.92 -4.53 12.24
N ASN A 75 -11.56 -5.63 12.89
CA ASN A 75 -10.33 -5.77 13.65
C ASN A 75 -9.32 -6.74 13.00
N ASN A 76 -9.57 -7.13 11.77
CA ASN A 76 -8.62 -7.92 11.00
C ASN A 76 -7.52 -7.02 10.41
N SER A 77 -6.29 -7.23 10.84
CA SER A 77 -5.14 -6.43 10.41
C SER A 77 -4.88 -6.54 8.90
N ASP A 78 -5.05 -7.74 8.31
CA ASP A 78 -4.83 -7.94 6.88
C ASP A 78 -5.89 -7.23 6.03
N TYR A 79 -7.15 -7.22 6.46
CA TYR A 79 -8.22 -6.53 5.74
C TYR A 79 -8.00 -5.02 5.74
N LEU A 80 -7.62 -4.46 6.89
CA LEU A 80 -7.27 -3.05 7.02
C LEU A 80 -6.04 -2.68 6.19
N TYR A 81 -5.03 -3.55 6.15
CA TYR A 81 -3.86 -3.35 5.31
C TYR A 81 -4.22 -3.33 3.82
N ARG A 82 -5.03 -4.31 3.34
CA ARG A 82 -5.49 -4.38 1.96
C ARG A 82 -6.25 -3.12 1.56
N LEU A 83 -7.18 -2.69 2.41
CA LEU A 83 -7.95 -1.48 2.18
C LEU A 83 -7.04 -0.24 2.15
N GLY A 84 -6.23 -0.04 3.19
CA GLY A 84 -5.35 1.13 3.31
C GLY A 84 -4.28 1.18 2.20
N GLY A 85 -3.66 0.04 1.87
CA GLY A 85 -2.68 -0.03 0.79
C GLY A 85 -3.28 0.30 -0.58
N THR A 86 -4.49 -0.21 -0.87
CA THR A 86 -5.19 0.09 -2.13
C THR A 86 -5.63 1.56 -2.20
N GLN A 87 -6.09 2.14 -1.09
CA GLN A 87 -6.41 3.56 -1.02
C GLN A 87 -5.18 4.44 -1.25
N ALA A 88 -4.01 4.06 -0.70
CA ALA A 88 -2.76 4.73 -0.97
C ALA A 88 -2.38 4.68 -2.46
N ALA A 89 -2.44 3.49 -3.08
CA ALA A 89 -2.18 3.33 -4.50
C ALA A 89 -3.16 4.14 -5.38
N TYR A 90 -4.43 4.16 -5.02
CA TYR A 90 -5.43 4.95 -5.74
C TYR A 90 -5.17 6.46 -5.65
N SER A 91 -4.61 6.93 -4.53
CA SER A 91 -4.31 8.36 -4.34
C SER A 91 -3.33 8.93 -5.37
N GLU A 92 -2.53 8.09 -6.03
CA GLU A 92 -1.56 8.52 -7.04
C GLU A 92 -2.19 8.92 -8.37
N VAL A 93 -3.37 8.37 -8.66
CA VAL A 93 -4.03 8.51 -9.96
C VAL A 93 -5.32 9.33 -9.91
N VAL A 94 -5.81 9.64 -8.71
CA VAL A 94 -7.02 10.48 -8.56
C VAL A 94 -6.73 11.97 -8.74
N SER A 95 -7.79 12.74 -8.91
CA SER A 95 -7.71 14.20 -8.95
C SER A 95 -7.15 14.76 -7.63
N LYS A 96 -6.43 15.89 -7.71
CA LYS A 96 -5.75 16.53 -6.56
C LYS A 96 -6.66 16.76 -5.35
N PHE A 97 -7.94 17.04 -5.58
CA PHE A 97 -8.93 17.27 -4.50
C PHE A 97 -9.26 15.98 -3.72
N LYS A 98 -9.12 14.81 -4.33
CA LYS A 98 -9.39 13.51 -3.70
C LYS A 98 -8.17 12.89 -3.01
N VAL A 99 -6.96 13.36 -3.31
CA VAL A 99 -5.71 12.80 -2.78
C VAL A 99 -5.68 12.84 -1.26
N LEU A 100 -5.85 14.01 -0.66
CA LEU A 100 -5.68 14.18 0.78
C LEU A 100 -6.72 13.41 1.62
N PRO A 101 -8.02 13.44 1.33
CA PRO A 101 -8.99 12.59 2.02
C PRO A 101 -8.65 11.10 1.91
N LEU A 102 -8.24 10.64 0.72
CA LEU A 102 -7.93 9.24 0.46
C LEU A 102 -6.68 8.79 1.22
N ILE A 103 -5.60 9.58 1.19
CA ILE A 103 -4.38 9.32 1.96
C ILE A 103 -4.64 9.30 3.47
N ASN A 104 -5.45 10.23 3.98
CA ASN A 104 -5.77 10.25 5.41
C ASN A 104 -6.54 8.99 5.83
N THR A 105 -7.43 8.51 4.98
CA THR A 105 -8.14 7.24 5.24
C THR A 105 -7.21 6.04 5.14
N ALA A 106 -6.33 6.01 4.14
CA ALA A 106 -5.30 4.99 3.99
C ALA A 106 -4.41 4.91 5.25
N LYS A 107 -3.89 6.04 5.71
CA LYS A 107 -3.06 6.11 6.93
C LYS A 107 -3.79 5.56 8.14
N ARG A 108 -5.06 5.97 8.39
CA ARG A 108 -5.85 5.45 9.52
C ARG A 108 -5.99 3.94 9.49
N ASN A 109 -6.30 3.36 8.33
CA ASN A 109 -6.43 1.92 8.16
C ASN A 109 -5.10 1.20 8.39
N LEU A 110 -4.00 1.72 7.86
CA LEU A 110 -2.66 1.14 8.02
C LEU A 110 -2.17 1.24 9.47
N ILE A 111 -2.39 2.36 10.15
CA ILE A 111 -2.06 2.52 11.57
C ILE A 111 -2.86 1.54 12.42
N LYS A 112 -4.17 1.42 12.17
CA LYS A 112 -5.01 0.44 12.87
C LYS A 112 -4.55 -0.99 12.60
N SER A 113 -4.20 -1.32 11.34
CA SER A 113 -3.61 -2.62 10.99
C SER A 113 -2.34 -2.92 11.78
N ALA A 114 -1.40 -1.96 11.83
CA ALA A 114 -0.14 -2.09 12.57
C ALA A 114 -0.36 -2.23 14.09
N SER A 115 -1.37 -1.57 14.65
CA SER A 115 -1.69 -1.65 16.09
C SER A 115 -2.35 -2.97 16.47
N LEU A 116 -3.20 -3.54 15.60
CA LEU A 116 -3.87 -4.82 15.83
C LEU A 116 -2.91 -6.01 15.74
N ASN A 117 -1.90 -5.92 14.89
CA ASN A 117 -0.87 -6.95 14.75
C ASN A 117 0.53 -6.34 14.83
N ASN A 118 1.16 -6.51 15.97
CA ASN A 118 2.50 -5.96 16.23
C ASN A 118 3.61 -6.56 15.35
N LYS A 119 3.33 -7.66 14.63
CA LYS A 119 4.25 -8.28 13.67
C LYS A 119 3.89 -8.00 12.21
N HIS A 120 2.88 -7.18 11.93
CA HIS A 120 2.45 -6.88 10.58
C HIS A 120 3.43 -5.92 9.89
N ILE A 121 4.40 -6.47 9.16
CA ILE A 121 5.46 -5.70 8.49
C ILE A 121 4.89 -4.81 7.36
N TYR A 122 3.96 -5.33 6.57
CA TYR A 122 3.50 -4.64 5.35
C TYR A 122 2.74 -3.35 5.63
N SER A 123 1.93 -3.29 6.70
CA SER A 123 1.28 -2.03 7.08
C SER A 123 2.28 -0.97 7.53
N ARG A 124 3.29 -1.36 8.29
CA ARG A 124 4.39 -0.47 8.71
C ARG A 124 5.21 0.00 7.51
N TRP A 125 5.49 -0.91 6.57
CA TRP A 125 6.20 -0.56 5.35
C TRP A 125 5.44 0.47 4.52
N ALA A 126 4.13 0.27 4.32
CA ALA A 126 3.28 1.24 3.63
C ALA A 126 3.26 2.61 4.35
N LEU A 127 3.27 2.61 5.69
CA LEU A 127 3.38 3.85 6.48
C LEU A 127 4.75 4.53 6.29
N VAL A 128 5.86 3.78 6.27
CA VAL A 128 7.19 4.33 5.94
C VAL A 128 7.14 5.05 4.60
N GLN A 129 6.57 4.43 3.57
CA GLN A 129 6.48 5.02 2.23
C GLN A 129 5.65 6.31 2.26
N ILE A 130 4.42 6.26 2.73
CA ILE A 130 3.51 7.40 2.77
C ILE A 130 4.11 8.57 3.55
N LEU A 131 4.65 8.31 4.75
CA LEU A 131 5.18 9.34 5.64
C LEU A 131 6.48 9.95 5.13
N THR A 132 7.29 9.18 4.39
CA THR A 132 8.54 9.63 3.78
C THR A 132 8.29 10.50 2.55
N GLU A 133 7.35 10.10 1.70
CA GLU A 133 7.16 10.69 0.37
C GLU A 133 6.23 11.91 0.37
N LEU A 134 5.28 11.96 1.29
CA LEU A 134 4.39 13.10 1.37
C LEU A 134 5.13 14.33 1.91
N PRO A 135 4.86 15.51 1.34
CA PRO A 135 5.22 16.77 1.99
C PRO A 135 4.61 16.88 3.38
N GLN A 136 5.30 17.52 4.31
CA GLN A 136 4.81 17.69 5.69
C GLN A 136 3.43 18.37 5.75
N ILE A 137 3.17 19.35 4.87
CA ILE A 137 1.87 20.04 4.76
C ILE A 137 0.73 19.08 4.33
N LEU A 138 1.04 17.96 3.70
CA LEU A 138 0.09 16.91 3.30
C LEU A 138 0.09 15.72 4.27
N GLY A 139 0.72 15.87 5.44
CA GLY A 139 0.74 14.87 6.49
C GLY A 139 1.89 13.86 6.38
N GLY A 140 2.94 14.17 5.63
CA GLY A 140 4.23 13.49 5.71
C GLY A 140 4.89 13.79 7.05
N ASN A 141 5.61 12.80 7.59
CA ASN A 141 6.35 12.93 8.84
C ASN A 141 7.55 11.98 8.81
N LYS A 142 8.74 12.55 8.68
CA LYS A 142 9.98 11.76 8.56
C LYS A 142 10.38 11.09 9.87
N ASP A 143 10.02 11.68 11.00
CA ASP A 143 10.33 11.09 12.31
C ASP A 143 9.45 9.86 12.53
N ASP A 144 8.15 9.95 12.30
CA ASP A 144 7.24 8.78 12.35
C ASP A 144 7.65 7.71 11.34
N ALA A 145 8.09 8.09 10.13
CA ALA A 145 8.58 7.13 9.14
C ALA A 145 9.81 6.36 9.65
N GLN A 146 10.73 7.04 10.32
CA GLN A 146 11.91 6.42 10.92
C GLN A 146 11.53 5.50 12.07
N ASP A 147 10.55 5.87 12.88
CA ASP A 147 10.03 5.02 13.96
C ASP A 147 9.45 3.72 13.42
N TYR A 148 8.67 3.78 12.33
CA TYR A 148 8.19 2.55 11.67
C TYR A 148 9.33 1.71 11.07
N CYS A 149 10.40 2.31 10.55
CA CYS A 149 11.61 1.56 10.15
C CYS A 149 12.20 0.81 11.34
N HIS A 150 12.26 1.45 12.50
CA HIS A 150 12.76 0.84 13.72
C HIS A 150 11.85 -0.30 14.22
N GLU A 151 10.53 -0.13 14.14
CA GLU A 151 9.59 -1.21 14.46
C GLU A 151 9.76 -2.40 13.52
N ILE A 152 9.89 -2.17 12.20
CA ILE A 152 10.14 -3.24 11.22
C ILE A 152 11.45 -3.97 11.54
N LEU A 153 12.50 -3.23 11.92
CA LEU A 153 13.81 -3.81 12.27
C LEU A 153 13.72 -4.77 13.46
N LYS A 154 12.87 -4.45 14.45
CA LYS A 154 12.61 -5.34 15.59
C LYS A 154 11.88 -6.63 15.20
N ILE A 155 11.04 -6.57 14.16
CA ILE A 155 10.28 -7.73 13.67
C ILE A 155 11.15 -8.59 12.74
N SER A 156 11.86 -7.95 11.81
CA SER A 156 12.69 -8.61 10.82
C SER A 156 13.88 -7.73 10.44
N LYS A 157 15.10 -8.24 10.73
CA LYS A 157 16.34 -7.52 10.40
C LYS A 157 16.44 -7.17 8.92
N VAL A 158 16.07 -8.09 8.04
CA VAL A 158 16.14 -7.88 6.58
C VAL A 158 15.19 -6.76 6.15
N HIS A 159 13.91 -6.86 6.51
CA HIS A 159 12.92 -5.84 6.15
C HIS A 159 13.21 -4.49 6.81
N GLY A 160 13.73 -4.49 8.03
CA GLY A 160 14.14 -3.25 8.70
C GLY A 160 15.28 -2.54 7.97
N LEU A 161 16.34 -3.27 7.58
CA LEU A 161 17.44 -2.69 6.81
C LEU A 161 16.97 -2.17 5.45
N LEU A 162 16.08 -2.90 4.77
CA LEU A 162 15.49 -2.45 3.51
C LEU A 162 14.65 -1.18 3.69
N SER A 163 13.87 -1.09 4.78
CA SER A 163 13.05 0.11 5.05
C SER A 163 13.91 1.34 5.34
N TYR A 164 14.99 1.19 6.10
CA TYR A 164 15.97 2.27 6.31
C TYR A 164 16.68 2.67 5.01
N HIS A 165 17.06 1.69 4.19
CA HIS A 165 17.67 1.99 2.88
C HIS A 165 16.72 2.82 2.01
N TYR A 166 15.45 2.43 1.92
CA TYR A 166 14.42 3.17 1.20
C TYR A 166 14.28 4.60 1.74
N PHE A 167 14.08 4.75 3.05
CA PHE A 167 13.93 6.03 3.73
C PHE A 167 15.09 7.00 3.46
N HIS A 168 16.33 6.55 3.65
CA HIS A 168 17.50 7.38 3.42
C HIS A 168 17.78 7.67 1.94
N SER A 169 17.49 6.73 1.06
CA SER A 169 17.63 6.92 -0.38
C SER A 169 16.68 8.00 -0.90
N PHE A 170 15.44 8.00 -0.44
CA PHE A 170 14.46 9.02 -0.79
C PHE A 170 14.91 10.42 -0.34
N GLN A 171 15.34 10.57 0.91
CA GLN A 171 15.84 11.85 1.44
C GLN A 171 17.06 12.36 0.67
N ARG A 172 17.99 11.47 0.28
CA ARG A 172 19.17 11.83 -0.51
C ARG A 172 18.79 12.37 -1.89
N ASN A 173 17.82 11.73 -2.54
CA ASN A 173 17.33 12.15 -3.85
C ASN A 173 16.58 13.48 -3.77
N GLU A 174 15.77 13.70 -2.74
CA GLU A 174 15.10 14.98 -2.50
C GLU A 174 16.12 16.14 -2.34
N LYS A 175 17.15 15.93 -1.51
CA LYS A 175 18.23 16.92 -1.35
C LYS A 175 18.96 17.25 -2.66
N LYS A 176 19.26 16.24 -3.48
CA LYS A 176 19.90 16.44 -4.79
C LYS A 176 19.02 17.26 -5.72
N GLN A 177 17.72 17.00 -5.77
CA GLN A 177 16.76 17.74 -6.59
C GLN A 177 16.65 19.21 -6.15
N LEU A 178 16.66 19.48 -4.85
CA LEU A 178 16.61 20.84 -4.31
C LEU A 178 17.86 21.64 -4.67
N ILE A 179 19.04 21.03 -4.66
CA ILE A 179 20.31 21.67 -5.04
C ILE A 179 20.32 21.97 -6.54
N SER A 180 19.85 21.06 -7.38
CA SER A 180 19.82 21.25 -8.84
C SER A 180 18.88 22.36 -9.31
N LYS A 181 17.80 22.62 -8.55
CA LYS A 181 16.84 23.71 -8.86
C LYS A 181 17.30 25.10 -8.41
N LYS A 182 18.35 25.19 -7.60
CA LYS A 182 18.92 26.46 -7.12
C LYS A 182 20.08 26.98 -7.98
N LYS A 183 20.55 26.20 -8.94
CA LYS A 183 21.51 26.58 -9.99
C LYS A 183 20.77 27.00 -11.24
#